data_b48464623af3f26dd255065cae187dec
#
_entry.id   b48464623af3f26dd255065cae187dec
#
_cell.length_a   1.000
_cell.length_b   1.000
_cell.length_c   1.000
_cell.angle_alpha   90.00
_cell.angle_beta   90.00
_cell.angle_gamma   90.00
#
_symmetry.space_group_name_H-M   'P 1'
#
loop_
_entity.id
_entity.type
_entity.pdbx_description
1 polymer ?
#
loop_
_entity_poly.entity_id
_entity_poly.type
_entity_poly.pdbx_seq_one_letter_code
_entity_poly.pdbx_strand_id
1 'polypeptide(L)'
;MPYKYASLRPDQIDILQNKATEAPFSGEYIEAEATSGSYLCRGCGQALFREDSHFTSHCGWPSFDDQLPGTVLEHPDADGRRTEIVCSQCDGHLGHVFEGEGFTAKNRRHCVNSLSIEFVPDTQVHQSEEIILAAGCFWGVEHLLKQQDGVLKTEVGYIGGQQAYPTYEQVCGKNTGHVEAVRVVFDPKRCDVETIIKTFFEIHDFSQRDGQGPDLGPQYLSQIYTFDAAQKQVAQHVMALLADKGFAVATTLHDMAVFWPAEDYHQLYYDKTGKAPYCHSRQVIFSD
;
A
#
# COMPACT_ATOMS: atom_id res chain seq x y z
N MET A 1 10.46 -6.10 -3.01
CA MET A 1 9.32 -7.02 -2.91
C MET A 1 8.22 -6.36 -2.12
N PRO A 2 6.98 -6.48 -2.55
CA PRO A 2 5.91 -5.68 -1.99
C PRO A 2 5.42 -6.18 -0.64
N TYR A 3 5.14 -5.36 0.15
CA TYR A 3 4.32 -4.84 1.19
C TYR A 3 3.57 -5.77 2.13
N LYS A 4 2.94 -6.85 1.66
CA LYS A 4 2.03 -7.66 2.48
C LYS A 4 2.66 -8.91 3.07
N TYR A 5 3.83 -9.32 2.59
CA TYR A 5 4.45 -10.55 3.08
C TYR A 5 4.79 -10.52 4.59
N ALA A 6 5.07 -9.37 5.16
CA ALA A 6 5.34 -9.23 6.60
C ALA A 6 4.11 -9.44 7.49
N SER A 7 2.90 -9.26 6.95
CA SER A 7 1.63 -9.46 7.67
C SER A 7 0.93 -10.78 7.34
N LEU A 8 1.52 -11.60 6.44
CA LEU A 8 0.95 -12.88 6.06
C LEU A 8 1.25 -13.97 7.09
N ARG A 9 0.31 -14.90 7.23
CA ARG A 9 0.52 -16.12 8.01
C ARG A 9 1.52 -17.04 7.31
N PRO A 10 2.19 -17.95 8.05
CA PRO A 10 3.16 -18.88 7.47
C PRO A 10 2.59 -19.74 6.33
N ASP A 11 1.33 -20.18 6.44
CA ASP A 11 0.63 -20.96 5.41
C ASP A 11 0.41 -20.16 4.11
N GLN A 12 0.08 -18.89 4.22
CA GLN A 12 -0.06 -17.98 3.06
C GLN A 12 1.28 -17.69 2.39
N ILE A 13 2.34 -17.51 3.18
CA ILE A 13 3.71 -17.33 2.67
C ILE A 13 4.14 -18.59 1.92
N ASP A 14 3.86 -19.77 2.47
CA ASP A 14 4.24 -21.04 1.85
C ASP A 14 3.59 -21.22 0.47
N ILE A 15 2.32 -20.86 0.32
CA ILE A 15 1.66 -20.88 -0.99
C ILE A 15 2.28 -19.83 -1.93
N LEU A 16 2.33 -18.57 -1.51
CA LEU A 16 2.69 -17.46 -2.40
C LEU A 16 4.16 -17.46 -2.81
N GLN A 17 5.09 -17.89 -1.94
CA GLN A 17 6.54 -17.84 -2.19
C GLN A 17 7.12 -19.21 -2.52
N ASN A 18 6.70 -20.26 -1.81
CA ASN A 18 7.27 -21.60 -1.97
C ASN A 18 6.45 -22.47 -2.93
N LYS A 19 5.40 -21.89 -3.56
CA LYS A 19 4.54 -22.58 -4.53
C LYS A 19 3.88 -23.85 -3.97
N ALA A 20 3.56 -23.85 -2.68
CA ALA A 20 2.78 -24.90 -2.09
C ALA A 20 1.32 -24.88 -2.61
N THR A 21 0.57 -25.92 -2.32
CA THR A 21 -0.85 -26.03 -2.68
C THR A 21 -1.65 -26.35 -1.42
N GLU A 22 -2.71 -25.62 -1.15
CA GLU A 22 -3.62 -25.93 -0.05
C GLU A 22 -4.37 -27.25 -0.30
N ALA A 23 -4.82 -27.90 0.77
CA ALA A 23 -5.60 -29.13 0.64
C ALA A 23 -6.93 -28.86 -0.10
N PRO A 24 -7.41 -29.78 -0.95
CA PRO A 24 -8.69 -29.60 -1.62
C PRO A 24 -9.83 -29.50 -0.60
N PHE A 25 -10.78 -28.63 -0.86
CA PHE A 25 -11.95 -28.34 0.00
C PHE A 25 -11.62 -27.74 1.38
N SER A 26 -10.39 -27.24 1.58
CA SER A 26 -10.00 -26.55 2.82
C SER A 26 -10.08 -25.03 2.72
N GLY A 27 -10.20 -24.50 1.49
CA GLY A 27 -10.13 -23.08 1.21
C GLY A 27 -11.43 -22.33 1.54
N GLU A 28 -11.30 -21.02 1.72
CA GLU A 28 -12.37 -20.10 2.10
C GLU A 28 -13.33 -19.79 0.92
N TYR A 29 -12.81 -19.76 -0.31
CA TYR A 29 -13.54 -19.25 -1.51
C TYR A 29 -13.87 -20.36 -2.52
N ILE A 30 -14.21 -21.57 -2.06
CA ILE A 30 -14.57 -22.69 -2.95
C ILE A 30 -15.90 -22.44 -3.65
N GLU A 31 -16.85 -21.87 -2.92
CA GLU A 31 -18.16 -21.48 -3.43
C GLU A 31 -18.15 -19.97 -3.77
N ALA A 32 -18.97 -19.59 -4.74
CA ALA A 32 -19.12 -18.21 -5.16
C ALA A 32 -19.71 -17.33 -4.02
N GLU A 33 -19.22 -16.12 -3.91
CA GLU A 33 -19.74 -15.15 -2.96
C GLU A 33 -21.11 -14.63 -3.39
N ALA A 34 -21.96 -14.31 -2.43
CA ALA A 34 -23.33 -13.82 -2.71
C ALA A 34 -23.35 -12.34 -3.18
N THR A 35 -22.22 -11.66 -3.14
CA THR A 35 -22.12 -10.23 -3.44
C THR A 35 -21.06 -9.96 -4.50
N SER A 36 -21.31 -8.97 -5.38
CA SER A 36 -20.29 -8.52 -6.35
C SER A 36 -19.03 -8.04 -5.63
N GLY A 37 -17.87 -8.38 -6.18
CA GLY A 37 -16.59 -8.04 -5.59
C GLY A 37 -15.40 -8.41 -6.48
N SER A 38 -14.23 -8.24 -5.92
CA SER A 38 -12.95 -8.60 -6.55
C SER A 38 -12.12 -9.47 -5.61
N TYR A 39 -11.39 -10.41 -6.20
CA TYR A 39 -10.38 -11.19 -5.49
C TYR A 39 -9.03 -10.53 -5.70
N LEU A 40 -8.41 -10.11 -4.60
CA LEU A 40 -7.12 -9.43 -4.57
C LEU A 40 -6.00 -10.40 -4.22
N CYS A 41 -4.81 -10.19 -4.78
CA CYS A 41 -3.61 -10.92 -4.36
C CYS A 41 -3.28 -10.62 -2.89
N ARG A 42 -3.20 -11.64 -2.03
CA ARG A 42 -2.81 -11.45 -0.63
C ARG A 42 -1.36 -10.94 -0.48
N GLY A 43 -0.50 -11.24 -1.44
CA GLY A 43 0.90 -10.77 -1.45
C GLY A 43 1.06 -9.27 -1.68
N CYS A 44 0.25 -8.65 -2.55
CA CYS A 44 0.44 -7.24 -2.93
C CYS A 44 -0.84 -6.39 -3.01
N GLY A 45 -2.03 -7.02 -2.92
CA GLY A 45 -3.30 -6.30 -3.00
C GLY A 45 -3.78 -6.00 -4.43
N GLN A 46 -3.05 -6.44 -5.48
CA GLN A 46 -3.52 -6.30 -6.86
C GLN A 46 -4.83 -7.07 -7.06
N ALA A 47 -5.83 -6.42 -7.67
CA ALA A 47 -7.05 -7.11 -8.08
C ALA A 47 -6.72 -8.08 -9.22
N LEU A 48 -7.17 -9.33 -9.10
CA LEU A 48 -6.85 -10.42 -10.02
C LEU A 48 -8.06 -10.92 -10.78
N PHE A 49 -9.14 -11.18 -10.06
CA PHE A 49 -10.36 -11.78 -10.58
C PHE A 49 -11.60 -11.01 -10.09
N ARG A 50 -12.68 -11.09 -10.86
CA ARG A 50 -14.00 -10.59 -10.46
C ARG A 50 -14.87 -11.74 -10.01
N GLU A 51 -15.83 -11.45 -9.11
CA GLU A 51 -16.79 -12.45 -8.63
C GLU A 51 -17.65 -13.02 -9.78
N ASP A 52 -18.00 -12.22 -10.78
CA ASP A 52 -18.79 -12.65 -11.93
C ASP A 52 -18.04 -13.63 -12.87
N SER A 53 -16.73 -13.80 -12.68
CA SER A 53 -15.92 -14.84 -13.35
C SER A 53 -15.74 -16.09 -12.49
N HIS A 54 -16.19 -16.08 -11.22
CA HIS A 54 -16.11 -17.22 -10.31
C HIS A 54 -17.21 -18.25 -10.64
N PHE A 55 -16.85 -19.52 -10.62
CA PHE A 55 -17.81 -20.61 -10.81
C PHE A 55 -17.43 -21.87 -10.01
N THR A 56 -18.42 -22.66 -9.64
CA THR A 56 -18.20 -23.92 -8.92
C THR A 56 -17.78 -25.03 -9.86
N SER A 57 -16.54 -25.48 -9.78
CA SER A 57 -15.98 -26.57 -10.58
C SER A 57 -15.94 -27.92 -9.86
N HIS A 58 -16.25 -27.96 -8.57
CA HIS A 58 -16.14 -29.13 -7.70
C HIS A 58 -14.73 -29.74 -7.60
N CYS A 59 -13.68 -29.01 -7.98
CA CYS A 59 -12.30 -29.47 -7.89
C CYS A 59 -11.67 -29.32 -6.51
N GLY A 60 -12.32 -28.58 -5.61
CA GLY A 60 -11.84 -28.30 -4.24
C GLY A 60 -11.06 -27.00 -4.06
N TRP A 61 -10.99 -26.17 -5.10
CA TRP A 61 -10.38 -24.85 -5.08
C TRP A 61 -11.24 -23.81 -5.82
N PRO A 62 -11.13 -22.53 -5.49
CA PRO A 62 -11.75 -21.43 -6.25
C PRO A 62 -11.43 -21.54 -7.74
N SER A 63 -12.42 -21.34 -8.58
CA SER A 63 -12.30 -21.47 -10.05
C SER A 63 -12.86 -20.24 -10.74
N PHE A 64 -12.04 -19.63 -11.62
CA PHE A 64 -12.41 -18.44 -12.40
C PHE A 64 -12.23 -18.72 -13.89
N ASP A 65 -13.19 -18.28 -14.70
CA ASP A 65 -13.13 -18.45 -16.15
C ASP A 65 -12.49 -17.26 -16.88
N ASP A 66 -12.22 -16.17 -16.16
CA ASP A 66 -11.54 -14.98 -16.67
C ASP A 66 -10.71 -14.31 -15.57
N GLN A 67 -9.75 -13.49 -15.98
CA GLN A 67 -8.92 -12.67 -15.12
C GLN A 67 -9.05 -11.20 -15.50
N LEU A 68 -8.73 -10.29 -14.61
CA LEU A 68 -8.58 -8.89 -14.97
C LEU A 68 -7.39 -8.72 -15.95
N PRO A 69 -7.51 -7.88 -16.99
CA PRO A 69 -6.49 -7.79 -18.03
C PRO A 69 -5.09 -7.49 -17.49
N GLY A 70 -4.12 -8.38 -17.78
CA GLY A 70 -2.71 -8.20 -17.45
C GLY A 70 -2.35 -8.39 -15.98
N THR A 71 -3.24 -8.94 -15.15
CA THR A 71 -3.01 -9.09 -13.71
C THR A 71 -2.43 -10.45 -13.30
N VAL A 72 -2.55 -11.45 -14.18
CA VAL A 72 -2.03 -12.81 -13.96
C VAL A 72 -1.10 -13.17 -15.11
N LEU A 73 0.07 -13.69 -14.80
CA LEU A 73 1.04 -14.24 -15.75
C LEU A 73 1.02 -15.75 -15.70
N GLU A 74 1.35 -16.37 -16.85
CA GLU A 74 1.37 -17.81 -17.05
C GLU A 74 2.78 -18.29 -17.31
N HIS A 75 3.19 -19.34 -16.60
CA HIS A 75 4.50 -19.97 -16.77
C HIS A 75 4.34 -21.49 -16.89
N PRO A 76 5.18 -22.16 -17.69
CA PRO A 76 5.26 -23.62 -17.64
C PRO A 76 5.61 -24.04 -16.20
N ASP A 77 4.82 -24.95 -15.61
CA ASP A 77 5.14 -25.50 -14.31
C ASP A 77 6.39 -26.41 -14.40
N ALA A 78 7.10 -26.55 -13.29
CA ALA A 78 8.29 -27.39 -13.18
C ALA A 78 8.04 -28.87 -13.54
N ASP A 79 6.79 -29.35 -13.42
CA ASP A 79 6.39 -30.70 -13.80
C ASP A 79 6.25 -30.90 -15.33
N GLY A 80 6.32 -29.82 -16.11
CA GLY A 80 6.20 -29.82 -17.57
C GLY A 80 4.82 -30.22 -18.11
N ARG A 81 3.79 -30.30 -17.23
CA ARG A 81 2.44 -30.76 -17.58
C ARG A 81 1.39 -29.70 -17.34
N ARG A 82 1.60 -28.81 -16.39
CA ARG A 82 0.66 -27.78 -15.97
C ARG A 82 1.19 -26.41 -16.37
N THR A 83 0.29 -25.45 -16.39
CA THR A 83 0.63 -24.03 -16.53
C THR A 83 0.38 -23.34 -15.20
N GLU A 84 1.45 -22.91 -14.53
CA GLU A 84 1.40 -22.14 -13.32
C GLU A 84 0.86 -20.74 -13.60
N ILE A 85 0.09 -20.19 -12.68
CA ILE A 85 -0.34 -18.79 -12.70
C ILE A 85 0.21 -18.04 -11.48
N VAL A 86 0.74 -16.83 -11.74
CA VAL A 86 1.30 -15.95 -10.74
C VAL A 86 0.76 -14.53 -10.87
N CYS A 87 0.79 -13.77 -9.78
CA CYS A 87 0.42 -12.36 -9.78
C CYS A 87 1.44 -11.54 -10.60
N SER A 88 1.00 -10.75 -11.58
CA SER A 88 1.89 -9.96 -12.44
C SER A 88 2.68 -8.87 -11.71
N GLN A 89 2.21 -8.44 -10.52
CA GLN A 89 2.86 -7.38 -9.76
C GLN A 89 3.92 -7.89 -8.77
N CYS A 90 3.74 -9.09 -8.20
CA CYS A 90 4.61 -9.57 -7.12
C CYS A 90 5.15 -10.98 -7.33
N ASP A 91 4.87 -11.63 -8.47
CA ASP A 91 5.23 -13.02 -8.80
C ASP A 91 4.74 -14.06 -7.78
N GLY A 92 3.82 -13.68 -6.87
CA GLY A 92 3.22 -14.60 -5.89
C GLY A 92 2.45 -15.70 -6.62
N HIS A 93 2.73 -16.96 -6.24
CA HIS A 93 2.04 -18.13 -6.79
C HIS A 93 0.55 -18.09 -6.46
N LEU A 94 -0.30 -18.26 -7.48
CA LEU A 94 -1.75 -18.27 -7.32
C LEU A 94 -2.32 -19.68 -7.45
N GLY A 95 -1.80 -20.48 -8.35
CA GLY A 95 -2.30 -21.80 -8.70
C GLY A 95 -1.95 -22.20 -10.12
N HIS A 96 -2.91 -22.76 -10.85
CA HIS A 96 -2.71 -23.25 -12.23
C HIS A 96 -3.91 -22.91 -13.11
N VAL A 97 -3.68 -22.81 -14.42
CA VAL A 97 -4.74 -22.67 -15.42
C VAL A 97 -4.88 -23.95 -16.23
N PHE A 98 -6.13 -24.27 -16.53
CA PHE A 98 -6.55 -25.44 -17.32
C PHE A 98 -7.44 -24.98 -18.48
N GLU A 99 -7.30 -25.65 -19.62
CA GLU A 99 -8.10 -25.40 -20.82
C GLU A 99 -8.75 -26.68 -21.31
N GLY A 100 -9.89 -26.57 -22.01
CA GLY A 100 -10.52 -27.72 -22.64
C GLY A 100 -11.44 -28.54 -21.75
N GLU A 101 -11.70 -28.10 -20.50
CA GLU A 101 -12.53 -28.87 -19.55
C GLU A 101 -14.05 -28.66 -19.75
N GLY A 102 -14.47 -27.60 -20.47
CA GLY A 102 -15.86 -27.37 -20.86
C GLY A 102 -16.78 -26.87 -19.75
N PHE A 103 -16.28 -26.35 -18.64
CA PHE A 103 -17.11 -25.84 -17.54
C PHE A 103 -17.88 -24.57 -17.91
N THR A 104 -17.27 -23.68 -18.68
CA THR A 104 -17.88 -22.41 -19.11
C THR A 104 -17.67 -22.21 -20.60
N ALA A 105 -18.35 -21.23 -21.19
CA ALA A 105 -18.20 -20.87 -22.61
C ALA A 105 -16.77 -20.43 -22.98
N LYS A 106 -16.00 -19.86 -22.02
CA LYS A 106 -14.60 -19.46 -22.20
C LYS A 106 -13.66 -20.65 -22.23
N ASN A 107 -14.12 -21.83 -21.79
CA ASN A 107 -13.39 -23.10 -21.81
C ASN A 107 -12.01 -23.01 -21.16
N ARG A 108 -11.89 -22.15 -20.14
CA ARG A 108 -10.69 -21.85 -19.40
C ARG A 108 -11.01 -21.81 -17.90
N ARG A 109 -10.16 -22.37 -17.07
CA ARG A 109 -10.31 -22.39 -15.64
C ARG A 109 -9.00 -22.06 -14.94
N HIS A 110 -8.98 -20.90 -14.26
CA HIS A 110 -7.95 -20.57 -13.29
C HIS A 110 -8.30 -21.24 -11.96
N CYS A 111 -7.54 -22.23 -11.57
CA CYS A 111 -7.67 -22.95 -10.30
C CYS A 111 -6.75 -22.30 -9.29
N VAL A 112 -7.30 -21.61 -8.33
CA VAL A 112 -6.57 -20.68 -7.46
C VAL A 112 -6.59 -21.16 -6.01
N ASN A 113 -5.48 -21.03 -5.29
CA ASN A 113 -5.46 -21.26 -3.85
C ASN A 113 -6.20 -20.14 -3.12
N SER A 114 -7.16 -20.45 -2.25
CA SER A 114 -7.85 -19.47 -1.41
C SER A 114 -6.88 -18.67 -0.55
N LEU A 115 -5.80 -19.30 -0.09
CA LEU A 115 -4.75 -18.65 0.70
C LEU A 115 -3.93 -17.62 -0.09
N SER A 116 -3.99 -17.63 -1.43
CA SER A 116 -3.32 -16.64 -2.30
C SER A 116 -4.13 -15.39 -2.52
N ILE A 117 -5.43 -15.41 -2.27
CA ILE A 117 -6.39 -14.36 -2.62
C ILE A 117 -7.21 -13.90 -1.42
N GLU A 118 -7.76 -12.69 -1.52
CA GLU A 118 -8.67 -12.10 -0.54
C GLU A 118 -9.86 -11.49 -1.27
N PHE A 119 -11.07 -11.91 -0.93
CA PHE A 119 -12.29 -11.33 -1.49
C PHE A 119 -12.61 -9.97 -0.85
N VAL A 120 -12.89 -8.98 -1.69
CA VAL A 120 -13.31 -7.65 -1.26
C VAL A 120 -14.60 -7.30 -2.00
N PRO A 121 -15.75 -7.23 -1.29
CA PRO A 121 -17.02 -6.80 -1.87
C PRO A 121 -16.93 -5.41 -2.49
N ASP A 122 -17.63 -5.16 -3.60
CA ASP A 122 -17.69 -3.83 -4.23
C ASP A 122 -18.24 -2.75 -3.29
N THR A 123 -19.06 -3.13 -2.31
CA THR A 123 -19.53 -2.24 -1.24
C THR A 123 -18.43 -1.83 -0.25
N GLN A 124 -17.34 -2.60 -0.20
CA GLN A 124 -16.14 -2.35 0.64
C GLN A 124 -14.96 -1.83 -0.18
N VAL A 125 -15.05 -1.81 -1.51
CA VAL A 125 -14.13 -1.04 -2.34
C VAL A 125 -14.44 0.43 -2.10
N HIS A 126 -14.05 0.91 -0.95
CA HIS A 126 -13.83 2.33 -0.77
C HIS A 126 -12.74 2.70 -1.77
N GLN A 127 -13.03 3.67 -2.63
CA GLN A 127 -11.98 4.33 -3.39
C GLN A 127 -11.06 4.95 -2.34
N SER A 128 -10.07 4.19 -1.88
CA SER A 128 -9.05 4.75 -1.02
C SER A 128 -8.15 5.61 -1.88
N GLU A 129 -7.84 6.78 -1.40
CA GLU A 129 -6.80 7.62 -1.95
C GLU A 129 -5.53 7.50 -1.11
N GLU A 130 -4.42 7.92 -1.68
CA GLU A 130 -3.14 7.91 -0.99
C GLU A 130 -2.33 9.17 -1.28
N ILE A 131 -1.51 9.56 -0.30
CA ILE A 131 -0.54 10.65 -0.41
C ILE A 131 0.71 10.27 0.38
N ILE A 132 1.89 10.79 0.00
CA ILE A 132 3.12 10.56 0.75
C ILE A 132 3.64 11.86 1.32
N LEU A 133 3.95 11.86 2.61
CA LEU A 133 4.25 13.03 3.42
C LEU A 133 5.56 12.82 4.20
N ALA A 134 6.51 13.72 4.03
CA ALA A 134 7.78 13.75 4.75
C ALA A 134 7.83 14.98 5.66
N ALA A 135 8.04 14.77 6.96
CA ALA A 135 8.02 15.83 7.97
C ALA A 135 9.03 15.56 9.10
N GLY A 136 10.23 15.10 8.78
CA GLY A 136 11.23 14.67 9.75
C GLY A 136 11.12 13.19 10.11
N CYS A 137 11.45 12.82 11.35
CA CYS A 137 11.40 11.43 11.80
C CYS A 137 10.01 10.80 11.56
N PHE A 138 9.96 9.80 10.69
CA PHE A 138 8.70 9.18 10.25
C PHE A 138 7.92 8.46 11.36
N TRP A 139 8.54 8.09 12.48
CA TRP A 139 7.84 7.50 13.62
C TRP A 139 6.80 8.45 14.24
N GLY A 140 7.18 9.71 14.44
CA GLY A 140 6.30 10.74 15.01
C GLY A 140 5.22 11.15 14.00
N VAL A 141 5.59 11.27 12.74
CA VAL A 141 4.68 11.60 11.63
C VAL A 141 3.62 10.52 11.48
N GLU A 142 4.02 9.23 11.41
CA GLU A 142 3.11 8.09 11.34
C GLU A 142 2.14 8.07 12.51
N HIS A 143 2.66 8.21 13.73
CA HIS A 143 1.86 8.17 14.95
C HIS A 143 0.74 9.21 14.98
N LEU A 144 0.99 10.41 14.48
CA LEU A 144 0.00 11.47 14.47
C LEU A 144 -0.95 11.38 13.27
N LEU A 145 -0.46 11.08 12.07
CA LEU A 145 -1.31 10.97 10.87
C LEU A 145 -2.29 9.81 10.97
N LYS A 146 -1.90 8.67 11.53
CA LYS A 146 -2.81 7.52 11.68
C LYS A 146 -3.99 7.77 12.62
N GLN A 147 -3.91 8.79 13.49
CA GLN A 147 -5.01 9.17 14.39
C GLN A 147 -6.07 10.02 13.68
N GLN A 148 -5.79 10.53 12.48
CA GLN A 148 -6.76 11.28 11.69
C GLN A 148 -7.92 10.37 11.28
N ASP A 149 -9.15 10.79 11.59
CA ASP A 149 -10.33 10.02 11.15
C ASP A 149 -10.36 9.90 9.63
N GLY A 150 -10.73 8.73 9.12
CA GLY A 150 -10.69 8.41 7.69
C GLY A 150 -9.36 7.85 7.20
N VAL A 151 -8.26 7.93 7.97
CA VAL A 151 -7.02 7.23 7.64
C VAL A 151 -7.20 5.73 7.85
N LEU A 152 -6.99 4.95 6.79
CA LEU A 152 -7.17 3.50 6.77
C LEU A 152 -5.87 2.76 7.06
N LYS A 153 -4.74 3.30 6.58
CA LYS A 153 -3.42 2.70 6.72
C LYS A 153 -2.32 3.75 6.63
N THR A 154 -1.26 3.55 7.40
CA THR A 154 0.00 4.26 7.25
C THR A 154 1.13 3.27 7.02
N GLU A 155 2.21 3.74 6.41
CA GLU A 155 3.41 2.97 6.15
C GLU A 155 4.60 3.91 6.06
N VAL A 156 5.63 3.64 6.86
CA VAL A 156 6.86 4.44 6.86
C VAL A 156 7.85 3.92 5.83
N GLY A 157 8.61 4.82 5.21
CA GLY A 157 9.56 4.46 4.16
C GLY A 157 10.43 5.63 3.69
N TYR A 158 11.04 5.44 2.53
CA TYR A 158 12.01 6.34 1.93
C TYR A 158 11.58 6.73 0.52
N ILE A 159 11.70 8.02 0.16
CA ILE A 159 11.28 8.53 -1.15
C ILE A 159 12.20 9.66 -1.64
N GLY A 160 12.19 9.94 -2.94
CA GLY A 160 12.83 11.12 -3.55
C GLY A 160 14.31 10.95 -3.90
N GLY A 161 14.98 9.92 -3.41
CA GLY A 161 16.36 9.61 -3.73
C GLY A 161 16.54 8.77 -4.99
N GLN A 162 17.79 8.56 -5.38
CA GLN A 162 18.14 7.81 -6.58
C GLN A 162 18.55 6.35 -6.30
N GLN A 163 18.88 6.04 -5.05
CA GLN A 163 19.32 4.70 -4.68
C GLN A 163 18.13 3.74 -4.60
N ALA A 164 18.18 2.66 -5.36
CA ALA A 164 17.20 1.58 -5.27
C ALA A 164 17.44 0.74 -4.00
N TYR A 165 16.35 0.29 -3.38
CA TYR A 165 16.36 -0.54 -2.16
C TYR A 165 17.23 0.05 -1.04
N PRO A 166 17.01 1.33 -0.65
CA PRO A 166 17.79 1.95 0.41
C PRO A 166 17.51 1.26 1.75
N THR A 167 18.56 1.15 2.58
CA THR A 167 18.41 0.75 3.98
C THR A 167 18.41 2.00 4.87
N TYR A 168 17.89 1.87 6.09
CA TYR A 168 17.91 2.95 7.08
C TYR A 168 19.30 3.53 7.30
N GLU A 169 20.31 2.68 7.45
CA GLU A 169 21.71 3.11 7.65
C GLU A 169 22.23 3.93 6.47
N GLN A 170 21.88 3.54 5.24
CA GLN A 170 22.26 4.29 4.04
C GLN A 170 21.60 5.65 3.97
N VAL A 171 20.31 5.74 4.31
CA VAL A 171 19.57 7.02 4.36
C VAL A 171 20.14 7.93 5.45
N CYS A 172 20.42 7.38 6.64
CA CYS A 172 21.10 8.11 7.72
C CYS A 172 22.50 8.58 7.33
N GLY A 173 23.18 7.89 6.41
CA GLY A 173 24.45 8.29 5.81
C GLY A 173 24.38 9.55 4.93
N LYS A 174 23.17 10.08 4.67
CA LYS A 174 22.87 11.34 3.95
C LYS A 174 23.29 11.38 2.48
N ASN A 175 23.61 10.24 1.88
CA ASN A 175 24.15 10.15 0.52
C ASN A 175 23.15 9.61 -0.51
N THR A 176 21.97 9.13 -0.07
CA THR A 176 20.99 8.47 -0.94
C THR A 176 20.08 9.47 -1.65
N GLY A 177 19.93 10.68 -1.12
CA GLY A 177 18.95 11.68 -1.55
C GLY A 177 17.53 11.38 -1.09
N HIS A 178 17.28 10.27 -0.40
CA HIS A 178 15.98 9.94 0.15
C HIS A 178 15.65 10.74 1.40
N VAL A 179 14.34 11.02 1.56
CA VAL A 179 13.77 11.50 2.82
C VAL A 179 12.99 10.39 3.51
N GLU A 180 12.91 10.45 4.84
CA GLU A 180 11.96 9.67 5.63
C GLU A 180 10.55 10.19 5.37
N ALA A 181 9.62 9.31 5.04
CA ALA A 181 8.27 9.67 4.68
C ALA A 181 7.25 8.64 5.15
N VAL A 182 6.00 9.08 5.21
CA VAL A 182 4.84 8.26 5.54
C VAL A 182 3.91 8.23 4.34
N ARG A 183 3.61 7.05 3.85
CA ARG A 183 2.51 6.79 2.93
C ARG A 183 1.23 6.71 3.73
N VAL A 184 0.26 7.53 3.41
CA VAL A 184 -1.05 7.60 4.05
C VAL A 184 -2.10 7.15 3.06
N VAL A 185 -2.84 6.10 3.40
CA VAL A 185 -4.01 5.62 2.66
C VAL A 185 -5.25 6.03 3.43
N PHE A 186 -6.21 6.68 2.79
CA PHE A 186 -7.38 7.23 3.45
C PHE A 186 -8.67 7.01 2.64
N ASP A 187 -9.82 7.03 3.33
CA ASP A 187 -11.15 6.97 2.73
C ASP A 187 -11.61 8.40 2.37
N PRO A 188 -11.70 8.78 1.08
CA PRO A 188 -12.06 10.13 0.66
C PRO A 188 -13.51 10.52 1.02
N LYS A 189 -14.35 9.57 1.43
CA LYS A 189 -15.69 9.84 1.95
C LYS A 189 -15.71 10.28 3.42
N ARG A 190 -14.63 9.96 4.16
CA ARG A 190 -14.49 10.29 5.58
C ARG A 190 -13.48 11.40 5.83
N CYS A 191 -12.47 11.48 4.98
CA CYS A 191 -11.38 12.44 5.10
C CYS A 191 -10.87 12.80 3.71
N ASP A 192 -10.95 14.05 3.31
CA ASP A 192 -10.39 14.50 2.05
C ASP A 192 -8.88 14.75 2.15
N VAL A 193 -8.22 14.87 1.01
CA VAL A 193 -6.78 15.10 0.93
C VAL A 193 -6.38 16.45 1.55
N GLU A 194 -7.27 17.44 1.53
CA GLU A 194 -7.02 18.75 2.15
C GLU A 194 -6.88 18.62 3.66
N THR A 195 -7.75 17.85 4.30
CA THR A 195 -7.70 17.56 5.73
C THR A 195 -6.40 16.84 6.12
N ILE A 196 -5.96 15.87 5.31
CA ILE A 196 -4.68 15.18 5.54
C ILE A 196 -3.50 16.17 5.45
N ILE A 197 -3.48 17.03 4.43
CA ILE A 197 -2.42 18.02 4.24
C ILE A 197 -2.46 19.08 5.35
N LYS A 198 -3.62 19.53 5.78
CA LYS A 198 -3.76 20.43 6.94
C LYS A 198 -3.19 19.79 8.21
N THR A 199 -3.56 18.53 8.48
CA THR A 199 -2.99 17.77 9.61
C THR A 199 -1.47 17.65 9.50
N PHE A 200 -0.93 17.38 8.31
CA PHE A 200 0.52 17.35 8.08
C PHE A 200 1.21 18.66 8.48
N PHE A 201 0.66 19.82 8.13
CA PHE A 201 1.22 21.11 8.53
C PHE A 201 1.04 21.42 10.02
N GLU A 202 0.08 20.82 10.68
CA GLU A 202 -0.17 21.00 12.12
C GLU A 202 0.72 20.14 13.02
N ILE A 203 1.42 19.13 12.47
CA ILE A 203 2.19 18.18 13.28
C ILE A 203 3.70 18.40 13.24
N HIS A 204 4.21 19.39 12.49
CA HIS A 204 5.64 19.67 12.38
C HIS A 204 5.94 21.15 12.14
N ASP A 205 7.19 21.57 12.29
CA ASP A 205 7.65 22.91 11.90
C ASP A 205 7.97 22.95 10.42
N PHE A 206 7.00 23.30 9.60
CA PHE A 206 7.13 23.41 8.15
C PHE A 206 7.95 24.62 7.68
N SER A 207 8.44 25.46 8.59
CA SER A 207 9.32 26.60 8.28
C SER A 207 10.81 26.24 8.37
N GLN A 208 11.16 25.11 9.01
CA GLN A 208 12.53 24.66 9.16
C GLN A 208 13.08 24.12 7.85
N ARG A 209 14.32 24.52 7.48
CA ARG A 209 14.91 24.26 6.16
C ARG A 209 15.96 23.15 6.14
N ASP A 210 16.47 22.75 7.27
CA ASP A 210 17.62 21.85 7.39
C ASP A 210 17.32 20.54 8.15
N GLY A 211 16.06 20.31 8.45
CA GLY A 211 15.58 19.13 9.17
C GLY A 211 14.24 19.35 9.84
N GLN A 212 14.02 18.70 10.98
CA GLN A 212 12.81 18.85 11.79
C GLN A 212 13.14 18.77 13.29
N GLY A 213 12.92 19.87 14.01
CA GLY A 213 13.28 19.96 15.42
C GLY A 213 14.75 19.64 15.63
N PRO A 214 15.12 18.69 16.50
CA PRO A 214 16.51 18.32 16.75
C PRO A 214 17.12 17.44 15.66
N ASP A 215 16.31 16.86 14.78
CA ASP A 215 16.75 15.92 13.73
C ASP A 215 17.21 16.73 12.49
N LEU A 216 18.53 16.87 12.34
CA LEU A 216 19.13 17.68 11.27
C LEU A 216 19.67 16.80 10.15
N GLY A 217 19.31 17.14 8.92
CA GLY A 217 19.80 16.50 7.72
C GLY A 217 18.78 16.41 6.59
N PRO A 218 19.25 16.14 5.35
CA PRO A 218 18.40 16.12 4.17
C PRO A 218 17.30 15.04 4.25
N GLN A 219 17.50 13.96 5.00
CA GLN A 219 16.52 12.91 5.18
C GLN A 219 15.29 13.35 6.01
N TYR A 220 15.37 14.47 6.71
CA TYR A 220 14.31 14.98 7.59
C TYR A 220 13.61 16.23 7.05
N LEU A 221 13.77 16.52 5.76
CA LEU A 221 13.15 17.69 5.13
C LEU A 221 11.64 17.53 4.99
N SER A 222 10.94 18.67 5.05
CA SER A 222 9.50 18.74 4.84
C SER A 222 9.15 18.68 3.34
N GLN A 223 8.44 17.62 2.91
CA GLN A 223 8.09 17.40 1.51
C GLN A 223 6.70 16.75 1.38
N ILE A 224 5.99 17.07 0.31
CA ILE A 224 4.72 16.45 -0.09
C ILE A 224 4.92 15.83 -1.47
N TYR A 225 4.53 14.57 -1.63
CA TYR A 225 4.53 13.84 -2.90
C TYR A 225 3.10 13.52 -3.30
N THR A 226 2.67 14.00 -4.47
CA THR A 226 1.30 13.90 -4.96
C THR A 226 1.20 12.95 -6.13
N PHE A 227 0.12 12.16 -6.17
CA PHE A 227 -0.12 11.16 -7.20
C PHE A 227 -0.70 11.76 -8.49
N ASP A 228 -1.40 12.88 -8.37
CA ASP A 228 -2.04 13.53 -9.51
C ASP A 228 -2.09 15.07 -9.39
N ALA A 229 -2.60 15.70 -10.44
CA ALA A 229 -2.72 17.16 -10.52
C ALA A 229 -3.75 17.73 -9.54
N ALA A 230 -4.79 16.99 -9.17
CA ALA A 230 -5.82 17.44 -8.23
C ALA A 230 -5.23 17.53 -6.81
N GLN A 231 -4.53 16.49 -6.35
CA GLN A 231 -3.81 16.53 -5.08
C GLN A 231 -2.78 17.65 -5.04
N LYS A 232 -2.05 17.86 -6.15
CA LYS A 232 -1.06 18.92 -6.27
C LYS A 232 -1.68 20.31 -6.10
N GLN A 233 -2.84 20.54 -6.71
CA GLN A 233 -3.58 21.81 -6.57
C GLN A 233 -4.05 22.02 -5.12
N VAL A 234 -4.54 21.00 -4.46
CA VAL A 234 -4.95 21.08 -3.04
C VAL A 234 -3.74 21.40 -2.16
N ALA A 235 -2.59 20.74 -2.36
CA ALA A 235 -1.38 21.02 -1.61
C ALA A 235 -0.91 22.49 -1.80
N GLN A 236 -0.92 22.98 -3.03
CA GLN A 236 -0.60 24.37 -3.36
C GLN A 236 -1.56 25.35 -2.68
N HIS A 237 -2.86 25.02 -2.67
CA HIS A 237 -3.88 25.84 -2.01
C HIS A 237 -3.60 25.93 -0.49
N VAL A 238 -3.37 24.82 0.19
CA VAL A 238 -3.10 24.82 1.64
C VAL A 238 -1.78 25.58 1.95
N MET A 239 -0.75 25.41 1.13
CA MET A 239 0.50 26.19 1.29
C MET A 239 0.27 27.71 1.11
N ALA A 240 -0.60 28.09 0.17
CA ALA A 240 -0.98 29.50 -0.02
C ALA A 240 -1.74 30.05 1.19
N LEU A 241 -2.68 29.29 1.77
CA LEU A 241 -3.38 29.66 3.01
C LEU A 241 -2.42 29.93 4.17
N LEU A 242 -1.34 29.13 4.30
CA LEU A 242 -0.31 29.36 5.31
C LEU A 242 0.47 30.65 5.04
N ALA A 243 0.85 30.90 3.79
CA ALA A 243 1.55 32.12 3.40
C ALA A 243 0.69 33.37 3.65
N ASP A 244 -0.62 33.33 3.35
CA ASP A 244 -1.58 34.39 3.62
C ASP A 244 -1.74 34.67 5.13
N LYS A 245 -1.59 33.62 5.97
CA LYS A 245 -1.54 33.77 7.44
C LYS A 245 -0.17 34.29 7.93
N GLY A 246 0.80 34.54 7.04
CA GLY A 246 2.11 35.09 7.37
C GLY A 246 3.18 34.07 7.74
N PHE A 247 2.92 32.78 7.54
CA PHE A 247 3.91 31.73 7.80
C PHE A 247 4.93 31.63 6.65
N ALA A 248 6.19 31.40 6.99
CA ALA A 248 7.21 30.99 6.02
C ALA A 248 7.10 29.48 5.79
N VAL A 249 6.79 29.05 4.57
CA VAL A 249 6.66 27.62 4.24
C VAL A 249 7.93 27.16 3.54
N ALA A 250 8.69 26.27 4.17
CA ALA A 250 9.90 25.64 3.60
C ALA A 250 9.58 24.28 2.93
N THR A 251 8.38 23.74 3.14
CA THR A 251 7.91 22.51 2.52
C THR A 251 8.00 22.57 1.00
N THR A 252 8.53 21.51 0.38
CA THR A 252 8.60 21.39 -1.08
C THR A 252 7.57 20.37 -1.60
N LEU A 253 7.02 20.66 -2.79
CA LEU A 253 5.99 19.84 -3.43
C LEU A 253 6.58 19.12 -4.63
N HIS A 254 6.38 17.82 -4.68
CA HIS A 254 6.93 16.92 -5.69
C HIS A 254 5.83 16.07 -6.34
N ASP A 255 6.06 15.67 -7.58
CA ASP A 255 5.31 14.60 -8.21
C ASP A 255 5.74 13.25 -7.61
N MET A 256 4.87 12.25 -7.70
CA MET A 256 5.13 10.92 -7.17
C MET A 256 6.45 10.34 -7.68
N ALA A 257 7.20 9.75 -6.78
CA ALA A 257 8.44 9.01 -7.03
C ALA A 257 8.34 7.60 -6.44
N VAL A 258 9.35 6.77 -6.69
CA VAL A 258 9.38 5.41 -6.11
C VAL A 258 9.49 5.52 -4.59
N PHE A 259 8.51 4.95 -3.91
CA PHE A 259 8.49 4.82 -2.46
C PHE A 259 9.07 3.45 -2.06
N TRP A 260 10.03 3.47 -1.16
CA TRP A 260 10.68 2.28 -0.63
C TRP A 260 10.25 2.10 0.83
N PRO A 261 9.50 1.04 1.17
CA PRO A 261 9.16 0.77 2.55
C PRO A 261 10.39 0.65 3.44
N ALA A 262 10.30 1.22 4.63
CA ALA A 262 11.30 1.00 5.65
C ALA A 262 11.13 -0.40 6.28
N GLU A 263 12.17 -0.83 6.97
CA GLU A 263 12.26 -2.12 7.62
C GLU A 263 11.14 -2.30 8.66
N ASP A 264 10.72 -3.53 8.90
CA ASP A 264 9.56 -3.87 9.76
C ASP A 264 9.62 -3.30 11.16
N TYR A 265 10.82 -3.14 11.74
CA TYR A 265 10.98 -2.57 13.08
C TYR A 265 10.66 -1.08 13.15
N HIS A 266 10.61 -0.38 12.01
CA HIS A 266 10.20 1.00 11.92
C HIS A 266 8.68 1.18 11.81
N GLN A 267 7.97 0.22 11.25
CA GLN A 267 6.52 0.28 11.05
C GLN A 267 5.79 0.30 12.40
N LEU A 268 4.88 1.25 12.60
CA LEU A 268 4.09 1.39 13.84
C LEU A 268 4.96 1.41 15.11
N TYR A 269 6.08 2.13 15.05
CA TYR A 269 7.10 2.11 16.10
C TYR A 269 6.56 2.43 17.49
N TYR A 270 5.75 3.48 17.63
CA TYR A 270 5.21 3.87 18.93
C TYR A 270 4.15 2.90 19.45
N ASP A 271 3.41 2.23 18.57
CA ASP A 271 2.46 1.19 18.98
C ASP A 271 3.19 -0.05 19.53
N LYS A 272 4.27 -0.46 18.86
CA LYS A 272 5.08 -1.61 19.25
C LYS A 272 5.87 -1.36 20.54
N THR A 273 6.33 -0.12 20.75
CA THR A 273 7.24 0.21 21.86
C THR A 273 6.54 0.83 23.07
N GLY A 274 5.32 1.34 22.92
CA GLY A 274 4.59 2.08 23.97
C GLY A 274 5.22 3.41 24.36
N LYS A 275 6.19 3.92 23.59
CA LYS A 275 6.83 5.22 23.81
C LYS A 275 5.94 6.36 23.28
N ALA A 276 6.22 7.60 23.69
CA ALA A 276 5.59 8.81 23.17
C ALA A 276 6.50 9.51 22.13
N PRO A 277 5.92 10.16 21.10
CA PRO A 277 6.68 11.01 20.17
C PRO A 277 7.43 12.12 20.93
N TYR A 278 8.68 12.40 20.54
CA TYR A 278 9.51 13.42 21.17
C TYR A 278 9.72 14.65 20.27
N CYS A 279 9.63 14.48 18.94
CA CYS A 279 9.95 15.54 17.98
C CYS A 279 8.72 16.09 17.23
N HIS A 280 7.53 15.55 17.49
CA HIS A 280 6.30 15.96 16.84
C HIS A 280 5.19 16.17 17.86
N SER A 281 4.43 17.25 17.68
CA SER A 281 3.21 17.54 18.44
C SER A 281 2.24 18.33 17.56
N ARG A 282 0.95 18.09 17.71
CA ARG A 282 -0.06 18.80 16.92
C ARG A 282 -0.28 20.22 17.45
N GLN A 283 -0.19 21.21 16.56
CA GLN A 283 -0.55 22.61 16.83
C GLN A 283 -1.66 22.99 15.84
N VAL A 284 -2.84 23.32 16.35
CA VAL A 284 -3.98 23.69 15.52
C VAL A 284 -3.72 25.03 14.82
N ILE A 285 -3.62 25.03 13.50
CA ILE A 285 -3.39 26.21 12.64
C ILE A 285 -4.64 26.54 11.83
N PHE A 286 -5.36 25.51 11.42
CA PHE A 286 -6.57 25.59 10.60
C PHE A 286 -7.80 25.39 11.51
N SER A 287 -8.11 26.35 12.37
CA SER A 287 -9.41 26.41 13.04
C SER A 287 -10.41 27.09 12.10
N ASP A 288 -11.60 26.51 11.98
CA ASP A 288 -12.74 27.08 11.28
C ASP A 288 -13.20 28.41 11.89
#